data_d42a9ee8d8ca8e82585acc1e97f1f6ef
#
_entry.id   d42a9ee8d8ca8e82585acc1e97f1f6ef
#
_cell.length_a   1.000
_cell.length_b   1.000
_cell.length_c   1.000
_cell.angle_alpha   90.00
_cell.angle_beta   90.00
_cell.angle_gamma   90.00
#
_symmetry.space_group_name_H-M   'P 1'
#
loop_
_entity.id
_entity.type
_entity.pdbx_description
1 polymer ?
#
loop_
_entity_poly.entity_id
_entity_poly.type
_entity_poly.pdbx_seq_one_letter_code
_entity_poly.pdbx_strand_id
1 'polypeptide(L)'
;MKKNKRLLAVLVCMLTVLVMNCTILYAAPAKDAKYSVDAQEIEYDMESGDGTTTGKTTIKHDGGTAVGQKGATFNSKKRTGHLYGGVVADKGDEHLRSQELFIYTDKYVSAVGNAVVIKGNRKLEAPRVDFHDDTKFAETLGGFARLSDTDGSWLKAGKITYDMKAGLANATGGVSLESKPRKLTGTGDTAIYNTNETGYIELIGNAMAVQDGNTVTGDKLRITNVSNNNSKSHAQGNVRIVFVPKEDNEEINNPAFGEGAVLMANGQTNFNPGLNMMDRVRATDFDTEERKA
;
A
#
# COMPACT_ATOMS: atom_id res chain seq x y z
N MET A 1 -5.97 16.32 -23.65
CA MET A 1 -6.74 15.53 -22.68
C MET A 1 -6.23 14.10 -22.45
N LYS A 2 -4.92 13.80 -22.57
CA LYS A 2 -4.38 12.43 -22.36
C LYS A 2 -3.46 12.29 -21.11
N LYS A 3 -3.19 13.36 -20.36
CA LYS A 3 -2.24 13.35 -19.22
C LYS A 3 -2.85 12.89 -17.88
N ASN A 4 -4.17 12.98 -17.68
CA ASN A 4 -4.77 12.74 -16.35
C ASN A 4 -5.16 11.28 -16.07
N LYS A 5 -5.07 10.37 -17.05
CA LYS A 5 -5.35 8.93 -16.83
C LYS A 5 -4.21 8.18 -16.11
N ARG A 6 -3.03 8.77 -16.01
CA ARG A 6 -1.86 8.14 -15.38
C ARG A 6 -1.77 8.36 -13.86
N LEU A 7 -2.36 9.44 -13.35
CA LEU A 7 -2.19 9.87 -11.96
C LEU A 7 -2.92 9.01 -10.95
N LEU A 8 -3.96 8.33 -11.37
CA LEU A 8 -4.83 7.55 -10.52
C LEU A 8 -4.40 6.10 -10.36
N ALA A 9 -3.74 5.58 -11.38
CA ALA A 9 -3.11 4.28 -11.30
C ALA A 9 -2.16 4.15 -10.09
N VAL A 10 -1.70 5.26 -9.54
CA VAL A 10 -0.61 5.33 -8.58
C VAL A 10 -0.97 4.87 -7.19
N LEU A 11 -2.04 5.35 -6.59
CA LEU A 11 -2.43 4.88 -5.25
C LEU A 11 -3.14 3.52 -5.32
N VAL A 12 -3.95 3.34 -6.35
CA VAL A 12 -4.59 2.06 -6.69
C VAL A 12 -3.53 1.01 -7.00
N CYS A 13 -2.50 1.39 -7.69
CA CYS A 13 -1.39 0.53 -8.02
C CYS A 13 -0.39 0.30 -6.88
N MET A 14 -0.37 1.08 -5.79
CA MET A 14 0.61 0.88 -4.72
C MET A 14 0.55 -0.51 -4.06
N LEU A 15 -0.63 -1.09 -3.95
CA LEU A 15 -0.82 -2.40 -3.36
C LEU A 15 -0.92 -3.54 -4.37
N THR A 16 -1.19 -3.25 -5.64
CA THR A 16 -1.38 -4.30 -6.66
C THR A 16 -0.08 -4.94 -7.15
N VAL A 17 1.07 -4.43 -6.76
CA VAL A 17 2.38 -4.87 -7.29
C VAL A 17 3.23 -5.61 -6.28
N LEU A 18 2.65 -6.00 -5.15
CA LEU A 18 3.22 -7.13 -4.42
C LEU A 18 2.98 -8.47 -5.17
N VAL A 19 2.46 -8.40 -6.38
CA VAL A 19 2.47 -9.52 -7.32
C VAL A 19 3.90 -9.66 -7.85
N MET A 20 4.82 -9.96 -6.95
CA MET A 20 5.90 -10.77 -7.42
C MET A 20 5.26 -12.10 -7.86
N ASN A 21 5.19 -12.32 -9.15
CA ASN A 21 5.55 -13.66 -9.56
C ASN A 21 6.97 -13.84 -9.04
N CYS A 22 7.11 -14.24 -7.78
CA CYS A 22 8.36 -14.71 -7.22
C CYS A 22 8.71 -16.07 -7.86
N THR A 23 8.38 -16.20 -9.12
CA THR A 23 8.92 -17.18 -10.04
C THR A 23 10.37 -16.84 -10.38
N ILE A 24 11.02 -16.02 -9.50
CA ILE A 24 12.44 -15.72 -9.68
C ILE A 24 13.23 -17.02 -9.80
N LEU A 25 12.74 -18.11 -9.23
CA LEU A 25 13.42 -19.39 -9.30
C LEU A 25 12.54 -20.58 -9.69
N TYR A 26 11.22 -20.50 -9.53
CA TYR A 26 10.39 -21.70 -9.71
C TYR A 26 8.97 -21.38 -10.23
N ALA A 27 8.83 -20.90 -11.46
CA ALA A 27 7.70 -21.36 -12.25
C ALA A 27 7.88 -22.89 -12.39
N ALA A 28 6.81 -23.68 -12.22
CA ALA A 28 6.90 -25.10 -12.54
C ALA A 28 7.60 -25.19 -13.90
N PRO A 29 8.75 -25.87 -14.00
CA PRO A 29 9.53 -25.83 -15.22
C PRO A 29 8.63 -26.27 -16.36
N ALA A 30 8.52 -25.45 -17.40
CA ALA A 30 8.27 -26.02 -18.70
C ALA A 30 9.24 -27.22 -18.81
N LYS A 31 8.81 -28.35 -19.31
CA LYS A 31 9.55 -29.65 -19.28
C LYS A 31 11.04 -29.59 -19.63
N ASP A 32 11.56 -28.43 -20.04
CA ASP A 32 12.92 -28.21 -20.54
C ASP A 32 13.66 -27.04 -19.85
N ALA A 33 13.13 -26.46 -18.76
CA ALA A 33 13.82 -25.37 -18.06
C ALA A 33 15.07 -25.91 -17.35
N LYS A 34 16.24 -25.47 -17.81
CA LYS A 34 17.53 -25.87 -17.24
C LYS A 34 17.87 -24.98 -16.04
N TYR A 35 18.36 -25.60 -14.98
CA TYR A 35 18.99 -24.92 -13.85
C TYR A 35 20.51 -24.93 -14.06
N SER A 36 21.16 -23.83 -13.72
CA SER A 36 22.61 -23.83 -13.53
C SER A 36 22.96 -23.23 -12.17
N VAL A 37 23.96 -23.83 -11.55
CA VAL A 37 24.58 -23.34 -10.31
C VAL A 37 26.04 -23.13 -10.62
N ASP A 38 26.50 -21.90 -10.49
CA ASP A 38 27.87 -21.49 -10.70
C ASP A 38 28.44 -21.00 -9.37
N ALA A 39 29.54 -21.57 -8.88
CA ALA A 39 30.21 -21.18 -7.64
C ALA A 39 31.71 -21.46 -7.73
N GLN A 40 32.50 -20.98 -6.76
CA GLN A 40 33.92 -21.29 -6.69
C GLN A 40 34.18 -22.75 -6.34
N GLU A 41 33.34 -23.31 -5.44
CA GLU A 41 33.41 -24.67 -4.99
C GLU A 41 32.00 -25.21 -4.81
N ILE A 42 31.75 -26.43 -5.28
CA ILE A 42 30.46 -27.13 -5.17
C ILE A 42 30.74 -28.54 -4.69
N GLU A 43 30.16 -28.89 -3.57
CA GLU A 43 30.00 -30.27 -3.15
C GLU A 43 28.59 -30.72 -3.47
N TYR A 44 28.43 -31.85 -4.18
CA TYR A 44 27.14 -32.32 -4.64
C TYR A 44 27.02 -33.84 -4.57
N ASP A 45 26.05 -34.31 -3.81
CA ASP A 45 25.69 -35.71 -3.72
C ASP A 45 24.64 -36.05 -4.80
N MET A 46 25.03 -36.84 -5.80
CA MET A 46 24.16 -37.26 -6.90
C MET A 46 23.04 -38.20 -6.44
N GLU A 47 23.24 -38.91 -5.32
CA GLU A 47 22.24 -39.84 -4.81
C GLU A 47 21.14 -39.15 -4.03
N SER A 48 21.47 -38.27 -3.10
CA SER A 48 20.48 -37.48 -2.31
C SER A 48 19.97 -36.26 -3.06
N GLY A 49 20.77 -35.71 -3.95
CA GLY A 49 20.54 -34.42 -4.62
C GLY A 49 20.90 -33.22 -3.80
N ASP A 50 21.57 -33.42 -2.65
CA ASP A 50 22.04 -32.34 -1.79
C ASP A 50 23.29 -31.66 -2.37
N GLY A 51 23.35 -30.36 -2.32
CA GLY A 51 24.50 -29.60 -2.72
C GLY A 51 24.79 -28.44 -1.79
N THR A 52 26.08 -28.15 -1.64
CA THR A 52 26.59 -27.01 -0.88
C THR A 52 27.61 -26.29 -1.72
N THR A 53 27.59 -24.97 -1.65
CA THR A 53 28.56 -24.14 -2.35
C THR A 53 29.27 -23.22 -1.39
N THR A 54 30.50 -22.85 -1.72
CA THR A 54 31.30 -21.90 -0.97
C THR A 54 31.62 -20.69 -1.84
N GLY A 55 31.59 -19.50 -1.23
CA GLY A 55 31.83 -18.23 -1.91
C GLY A 55 30.65 -17.77 -2.74
N LYS A 56 30.87 -16.83 -3.63
CA LYS A 56 29.83 -16.25 -4.47
C LYS A 56 29.19 -17.35 -5.34
N THR A 57 27.90 -17.56 -5.14
CA THR A 57 27.11 -18.57 -5.84
C THR A 57 26.06 -17.89 -6.70
N THR A 58 25.98 -18.27 -7.95
CA THR A 58 24.99 -17.78 -8.91
C THR A 58 24.08 -18.93 -9.35
N ILE A 59 22.79 -18.80 -9.16
CA ILE A 59 21.77 -19.72 -9.64
C ILE A 59 21.00 -19.05 -10.76
N LYS A 60 20.87 -19.72 -11.90
CA LYS A 60 20.07 -19.24 -13.05
C LYS A 60 18.94 -20.21 -13.36
N HIS A 61 17.76 -19.68 -13.59
CA HIS A 61 16.58 -20.45 -13.98
C HIS A 61 15.55 -19.57 -14.66
N ASP A 62 15.02 -20.01 -15.79
CA ASP A 62 13.89 -19.40 -16.51
C ASP A 62 14.03 -17.86 -16.67
N GLY A 63 15.21 -17.44 -17.14
CA GLY A 63 15.52 -16.02 -17.36
C GLY A 63 15.77 -15.19 -16.08
N GLY A 64 15.66 -15.80 -14.89
CA GLY A 64 16.01 -15.20 -13.63
C GLY A 64 17.41 -15.58 -13.15
N THR A 65 17.98 -14.74 -12.31
CA THR A 65 19.30 -14.95 -11.68
C THR A 65 19.21 -14.65 -10.19
N ALA A 66 19.74 -15.52 -9.34
CA ALA A 66 19.89 -15.27 -7.91
C ALA A 66 21.36 -15.47 -7.53
N VAL A 67 21.89 -14.53 -6.73
CA VAL A 67 23.30 -14.54 -6.31
C VAL A 67 23.36 -14.47 -4.79
N GLY A 68 23.94 -15.48 -4.14
CA GLY A 68 24.35 -15.46 -2.74
C GLY A 68 25.84 -15.14 -2.63
N GLN A 69 26.21 -14.15 -1.82
CA GLN A 69 27.59 -13.67 -1.78
C GLN A 69 28.54 -14.61 -1.02
N LYS A 70 28.00 -15.41 -0.09
CA LYS A 70 28.82 -16.33 0.74
C LYS A 70 28.61 -17.80 0.45
N GLY A 71 27.53 -18.14 -0.23
CA GLY A 71 27.23 -19.52 -0.61
C GLY A 71 25.76 -19.81 -0.71
N ALA A 72 25.46 -21.09 -0.99
CA ALA A 72 24.14 -21.65 -0.98
C ALA A 72 24.18 -23.12 -0.53
N THR A 73 23.08 -23.59 0.05
CA THR A 73 22.75 -24.99 0.17
C THR A 73 21.50 -25.28 -0.64
N PHE A 74 21.40 -26.43 -1.28
CA PHE A 74 20.25 -26.78 -2.09
C PHE A 74 20.00 -28.28 -2.15
N ASN A 75 18.78 -28.66 -2.45
CA ASN A 75 18.47 -30.05 -2.84
C ASN A 75 17.76 -30.04 -4.20
N SER A 76 18.43 -30.58 -5.21
CA SER A 76 17.96 -30.56 -6.58
C SER A 76 16.71 -31.42 -6.81
N LYS A 77 16.53 -32.51 -6.03
CA LYS A 77 15.36 -33.41 -6.13
C LYS A 77 14.13 -32.82 -5.42
N LYS A 78 14.32 -32.21 -4.26
CA LYS A 78 13.26 -31.55 -3.47
C LYS A 78 12.96 -30.14 -3.96
N ARG A 79 13.84 -29.54 -4.78
CA ARG A 79 13.77 -28.16 -5.24
C ARG A 79 13.73 -27.16 -4.07
N THR A 80 14.54 -27.42 -3.05
CA THR A 80 14.72 -26.55 -1.91
C THR A 80 16.07 -25.86 -1.97
N GLY A 81 16.24 -24.73 -1.31
CA GLY A 81 17.50 -24.01 -1.29
C GLY A 81 17.56 -22.90 -0.27
N HIS A 82 18.77 -22.51 0.05
CA HIS A 82 19.07 -21.38 0.92
C HIS A 82 20.30 -20.66 0.38
N LEU A 83 20.14 -19.42 -0.05
CA LEU A 83 21.24 -18.55 -0.44
C LEU A 83 21.50 -17.57 0.71
N TYR A 84 22.75 -17.25 0.98
CA TYR A 84 23.12 -16.45 2.15
C TYR A 84 24.29 -15.50 1.94
N GLY A 85 24.47 -14.59 2.95
CA GLY A 85 25.57 -13.64 2.99
C GLY A 85 25.36 -12.39 2.14
N GLY A 86 24.13 -12.00 1.94
CA GLY A 86 23.68 -10.97 1.02
C GLY A 86 23.24 -11.58 -0.30
N VAL A 87 21.94 -11.51 -0.58
CA VAL A 87 21.33 -12.10 -1.76
C VAL A 87 20.79 -10.99 -2.65
N VAL A 88 21.05 -11.14 -3.95
CA VAL A 88 20.45 -10.32 -5.01
C VAL A 88 19.81 -11.26 -6.00
N ALA A 89 18.55 -11.04 -6.34
CA ALA A 89 17.88 -11.81 -7.37
C ALA A 89 17.15 -10.87 -8.35
N ASP A 90 17.25 -11.18 -9.62
CA ASP A 90 16.75 -10.36 -10.72
C ASP A 90 16.00 -11.21 -11.73
N LYS A 91 14.82 -10.75 -12.18
CA LYS A 91 14.07 -11.33 -13.29
C LYS A 91 13.25 -10.24 -13.99
N GLY A 92 13.63 -9.88 -15.21
CA GLY A 92 12.97 -8.80 -15.96
C GLY A 92 13.08 -7.45 -15.23
N ASP A 93 11.94 -6.87 -14.85
CA ASP A 93 11.84 -5.63 -14.07
C ASP A 93 11.68 -5.87 -12.55
N GLU A 94 11.87 -7.10 -12.12
CA GLU A 94 11.78 -7.51 -10.73
C GLU A 94 13.18 -7.65 -10.12
N HIS A 95 13.41 -6.99 -8.99
CA HIS A 95 14.67 -7.01 -8.25
C HIS A 95 14.41 -7.30 -6.78
N LEU A 96 15.13 -8.27 -6.22
CA LEU A 96 15.07 -8.60 -4.81
C LEU A 96 16.45 -8.47 -4.19
N ARG A 97 16.52 -7.93 -2.98
CA ARG A 97 17.71 -7.94 -2.12
C ARG A 97 17.32 -8.37 -0.72
N SER A 98 18.14 -9.21 -0.09
CA SER A 98 17.97 -9.64 1.31
C SER A 98 19.30 -10.13 1.87
N GLN A 99 19.37 -10.43 3.16
CA GLN A 99 20.54 -11.13 3.72
C GLN A 99 20.53 -12.59 3.32
N GLU A 100 19.35 -13.20 3.32
CA GLU A 100 19.13 -14.61 3.03
C GLU A 100 17.88 -14.79 2.19
N LEU A 101 17.89 -15.83 1.36
CA LEU A 101 16.75 -16.28 0.56
C LEU A 101 16.54 -17.76 0.78
N PHE A 102 15.41 -18.12 1.38
CA PHE A 102 15.01 -19.51 1.58
C PHE A 102 13.98 -19.92 0.53
N ILE A 103 14.18 -21.07 -0.05
CA ILE A 103 13.28 -21.75 -0.97
C ILE A 103 12.86 -23.05 -0.29
N TYR A 104 11.70 -23.04 0.38
CA TYR A 104 11.21 -24.19 1.13
C TYR A 104 10.58 -25.24 0.23
N THR A 105 9.93 -24.78 -0.82
CA THR A 105 9.37 -25.61 -1.89
C THR A 105 9.37 -24.78 -3.18
N ASP A 106 9.02 -25.39 -4.30
CA ASP A 106 8.77 -24.70 -5.57
C ASP A 106 7.60 -23.69 -5.50
N LYS A 107 6.92 -23.60 -4.35
CA LYS A 107 5.73 -22.75 -4.15
C LYS A 107 5.85 -21.80 -2.95
N TYR A 108 6.88 -21.93 -2.14
CA TYR A 108 7.07 -21.10 -0.96
C TYR A 108 8.51 -20.61 -0.87
N VAL A 109 8.66 -19.28 -0.89
CA VAL A 109 9.94 -18.57 -0.81
C VAL A 109 9.89 -17.52 0.30
N SER A 110 11.00 -17.32 0.99
CA SER A 110 11.14 -16.31 2.05
C SER A 110 12.42 -15.52 1.87
N ALA A 111 12.31 -14.21 1.71
CA ALA A 111 13.43 -13.28 1.75
C ALA A 111 13.57 -12.72 3.17
N VAL A 112 14.71 -12.93 3.81
CA VAL A 112 14.94 -12.63 5.22
C VAL A 112 16.12 -11.68 5.38
N GLY A 113 15.98 -10.73 6.31
CA GLY A 113 17.02 -9.77 6.65
C GLY A 113 17.03 -8.56 5.71
N ASN A 114 16.28 -7.51 6.09
CA ASN A 114 16.16 -6.26 5.33
C ASN A 114 15.77 -6.52 3.87
N ALA A 115 14.73 -7.31 3.67
CA ALA A 115 14.23 -7.63 2.35
C ALA A 115 13.75 -6.36 1.63
N VAL A 116 14.23 -6.16 0.43
CA VAL A 116 13.84 -5.09 -0.49
C VAL A 116 13.40 -5.74 -1.79
N VAL A 117 12.16 -5.47 -2.17
CA VAL A 117 11.57 -5.95 -3.41
C VAL A 117 11.20 -4.75 -4.26
N ILE A 118 11.68 -4.72 -5.50
CA ILE A 118 11.39 -3.66 -6.46
C ILE A 118 10.74 -4.29 -7.69
N LYS A 119 9.67 -3.69 -8.16
CA LYS A 119 9.04 -4.02 -9.44
C LYS A 119 8.53 -2.74 -10.12
N GLY A 120 9.08 -2.45 -11.30
CA GLY A 120 8.78 -1.20 -11.98
C GLY A 120 9.08 0.01 -11.08
N ASN A 121 8.07 0.83 -10.82
CA ASN A 121 8.19 2.06 -10.03
C ASN A 121 8.06 1.85 -8.50
N ARG A 122 7.95 0.61 -8.03
CA ARG A 122 7.55 0.32 -6.65
C ARG A 122 8.59 -0.44 -5.89
N LYS A 123 8.65 -0.12 -4.60
CA LYS A 123 9.60 -0.69 -3.67
C LYS A 123 8.87 -1.10 -2.39
N LEU A 124 9.01 -2.37 -2.00
CA LEU A 124 8.62 -2.89 -0.69
C LEU A 124 9.89 -3.12 0.14
N GLU A 125 9.88 -2.66 1.37
CA GLU A 125 10.95 -2.85 2.36
C GLU A 125 10.34 -3.48 3.61
N ALA A 126 10.90 -4.58 4.08
CA ALA A 126 10.47 -5.27 5.31
C ALA A 126 11.63 -6.10 5.90
N PRO A 127 11.59 -6.43 7.20
CA PRO A 127 12.57 -7.37 7.75
C PRO A 127 12.53 -8.75 7.09
N ARG A 128 11.31 -9.20 6.71
CA ARG A 128 11.09 -10.47 5.99
C ARG A 128 9.88 -10.34 5.07
N VAL A 129 9.97 -10.96 3.89
CA VAL A 129 8.88 -11.11 2.92
C VAL A 129 8.71 -12.58 2.58
N ASP A 130 7.53 -13.12 2.81
CA ASP A 130 7.13 -14.47 2.46
C ASP A 130 6.18 -14.45 1.28
N PHE A 131 6.38 -15.39 0.36
CA PHE A 131 5.57 -15.57 -0.82
C PHE A 131 5.14 -17.03 -1.02
N HIS A 132 3.84 -17.25 -1.23
CA HIS A 132 3.22 -18.54 -1.50
C HIS A 132 2.61 -18.52 -2.91
N ASP A 133 3.27 -19.21 -3.83
CA ASP A 133 2.84 -19.22 -5.25
C ASP A 133 1.57 -20.03 -5.49
N ASP A 134 1.31 -21.08 -4.73
CA ASP A 134 0.12 -21.93 -4.84
C ASP A 134 -1.17 -21.18 -4.43
N THR A 135 -1.10 -20.42 -3.38
CA THR A 135 -2.20 -19.58 -2.88
C THR A 135 -2.23 -18.21 -3.53
N LYS A 136 -1.12 -17.78 -4.17
CA LYS A 136 -0.91 -16.41 -4.66
C LYS A 136 -1.02 -15.39 -3.51
N PHE A 137 -0.40 -15.70 -2.41
CA PHE A 137 -0.42 -14.90 -1.19
C PHE A 137 0.99 -14.43 -0.82
N ALA A 138 1.10 -13.17 -0.42
CA ALA A 138 2.34 -12.60 0.09
C ALA A 138 2.10 -11.93 1.44
N GLU A 139 3.12 -11.95 2.30
CA GLU A 139 3.08 -11.26 3.58
C GLU A 139 4.44 -10.73 4.02
N THR A 140 4.43 -9.66 4.80
CA THR A 140 5.60 -9.12 5.47
C THR A 140 5.59 -9.52 6.93
N LEU A 141 6.75 -9.84 7.48
CA LEU A 141 6.91 -10.32 8.85
C LEU A 141 8.14 -9.66 9.53
N GLY A 142 8.16 -9.73 10.86
CA GLY A 142 9.33 -9.36 11.65
C GLY A 142 9.43 -7.87 11.99
N GLY A 143 8.41 -7.07 11.69
CA GLY A 143 8.38 -5.64 12.03
C GLY A 143 7.72 -4.79 10.95
N PHE A 144 7.94 -3.47 11.03
CA PHE A 144 7.34 -2.54 10.09
C PHE A 144 7.78 -2.81 8.65
N ALA A 145 6.80 -2.81 7.77
CA ALA A 145 6.99 -2.80 6.32
C ALA A 145 6.69 -1.40 5.75
N ARG A 146 7.39 -1.05 4.69
CA ARG A 146 7.17 0.19 3.92
C ARG A 146 7.02 -0.14 2.45
N LEU A 147 5.92 0.28 1.88
CA LEU A 147 5.69 0.28 0.44
C LEU A 147 5.84 1.71 -0.06
N SER A 148 6.59 1.94 -1.12
CA SER A 148 6.79 3.27 -1.71
C SER A 148 6.74 3.22 -3.23
N ASP A 149 6.41 4.35 -3.85
CA ASP A 149 6.42 4.56 -5.30
C ASP A 149 7.37 5.72 -5.65
N THR A 150 7.84 5.76 -6.90
CA THR A 150 8.73 6.81 -7.42
C THR A 150 8.10 8.19 -7.46
N ASP A 151 6.76 8.31 -7.39
CA ASP A 151 6.06 9.59 -7.25
C ASP A 151 6.17 10.19 -5.84
N GLY A 152 6.84 9.48 -4.92
CA GLY A 152 7.05 9.84 -3.54
C GLY A 152 5.90 9.46 -2.61
N SER A 153 4.87 8.77 -3.11
CA SER A 153 3.82 8.20 -2.26
C SER A 153 4.34 6.99 -1.48
N TRP A 154 3.81 6.77 -0.29
CA TRP A 154 4.21 5.64 0.55
C TRP A 154 3.11 5.19 1.51
N LEU A 155 3.21 3.94 1.96
CA LEU A 155 2.44 3.34 3.06
C LEU A 155 3.39 2.62 4.00
N LYS A 156 3.20 2.76 5.31
CA LYS A 156 3.92 2.05 6.36
C LYS A 156 2.94 1.35 7.28
N ALA A 157 3.23 0.11 7.66
CA ALA A 157 2.41 -0.68 8.58
C ALA A 157 3.25 -1.70 9.33
N GLY A 158 2.76 -2.22 10.46
CA GLY A 158 3.41 -3.31 11.19
C GLY A 158 3.45 -4.61 10.40
N LYS A 159 2.41 -4.88 9.61
CA LYS A 159 2.33 -6.02 8.69
C LYS A 159 1.53 -5.64 7.45
N ILE A 160 1.98 -6.11 6.29
CA ILE A 160 1.24 -6.00 5.01
C ILE A 160 1.02 -7.41 4.49
N THR A 161 -0.21 -7.73 4.09
CA THR A 161 -0.56 -8.98 3.40
C THR A 161 -1.27 -8.67 2.09
N TYR A 162 -1.10 -9.56 1.10
CA TYR A 162 -1.74 -9.42 -0.20
C TYR A 162 -2.23 -10.77 -0.72
N ASP A 163 -3.55 -10.89 -0.88
CA ASP A 163 -4.18 -11.97 -1.62
C ASP A 163 -4.36 -11.53 -3.08
N MET A 164 -3.55 -12.10 -3.95
CA MET A 164 -3.53 -11.74 -5.37
C MET A 164 -4.74 -12.29 -6.13
N LYS A 165 -5.32 -13.41 -5.67
CA LYS A 165 -6.52 -13.99 -6.29
C LYS A 165 -7.76 -13.16 -5.97
N ALA A 166 -7.86 -12.72 -4.72
CA ALA A 166 -8.93 -11.84 -4.28
C ALA A 166 -8.70 -10.37 -4.68
N GLY A 167 -7.46 -10.00 -5.04
CA GLY A 167 -7.07 -8.61 -5.27
C GLY A 167 -7.21 -7.75 -4.01
N LEU A 168 -6.98 -8.35 -2.84
CA LEU A 168 -7.19 -7.73 -1.54
C LEU A 168 -5.89 -7.61 -0.78
N ALA A 169 -5.54 -6.38 -0.42
CA ALA A 169 -4.41 -6.12 0.44
C ALA A 169 -4.87 -5.58 1.79
N ASN A 170 -4.20 -6.05 2.86
CA ASN A 170 -4.43 -5.59 4.21
C ASN A 170 -3.13 -5.11 4.83
N ALA A 171 -3.18 -3.95 5.48
CA ALA A 171 -2.10 -3.40 6.28
C ALA A 171 -2.59 -3.26 7.72
N THR A 172 -1.85 -3.78 8.68
CA THR A 172 -2.22 -3.83 10.10
C THR A 172 -1.07 -3.43 11.01
N GLY A 173 -1.38 -3.17 12.28
CA GLY A 173 -0.36 -2.82 13.28
C GLY A 173 0.07 -1.35 13.21
N GLY A 174 -0.89 -0.46 13.07
CA GLY A 174 -0.68 0.97 12.91
C GLY A 174 -0.26 1.33 11.49
N VAL A 175 -1.19 1.94 10.76
CA VAL A 175 -0.99 2.32 9.36
C VAL A 175 -0.80 3.81 9.26
N SER A 176 0.17 4.21 8.47
CA SER A 176 0.32 5.58 7.99
C SER A 176 0.60 5.58 6.48
N LEU A 177 0.04 6.54 5.79
CA LEU A 177 0.21 6.67 4.34
C LEU A 177 0.29 8.14 3.93
N GLU A 178 0.97 8.38 2.82
CA GLU A 178 1.02 9.66 2.13
C GLU A 178 0.91 9.44 0.62
N SER A 179 0.09 10.24 -0.03
CA SER A 179 0.06 10.37 -1.48
C SER A 179 0.39 11.79 -1.87
N LYS A 180 1.63 12.02 -2.29
CA LYS A 180 2.12 13.37 -2.68
C LYS A 180 1.31 13.99 -3.82
N PRO A 181 1.00 13.25 -4.91
CA PRO A 181 0.22 13.80 -6.02
C PRO A 181 -1.18 14.27 -5.62
N ARG A 182 -1.70 13.74 -4.50
CA ARG A 182 -3.04 14.07 -3.99
C ARG A 182 -3.03 15.00 -2.80
N LYS A 183 -1.85 15.31 -2.26
CA LYS A 183 -1.70 16.02 -0.99
C LYS A 183 -2.54 15.36 0.11
N LEU A 184 -2.59 14.02 0.09
CA LEU A 184 -3.37 13.20 1.01
C LEU A 184 -2.42 12.50 1.99
N THR A 185 -2.68 12.64 3.27
CA THR A 185 -2.12 11.78 4.31
C THR A 185 -3.23 11.01 5.00
N GLY A 186 -2.93 9.84 5.52
CA GLY A 186 -3.91 9.02 6.22
C GLY A 186 -3.26 8.18 7.31
N THR A 187 -4.01 7.94 8.39
CA THR A 187 -3.63 7.04 9.48
C THR A 187 -4.82 6.18 9.91
N GLY A 188 -4.53 5.04 10.52
CA GLY A 188 -5.52 4.12 11.10
C GLY A 188 -4.83 2.92 11.75
N ASP A 189 -5.57 2.11 12.47
CA ASP A 189 -5.04 0.87 13.05
C ASP A 189 -4.84 -0.18 11.95
N THR A 190 -5.74 -0.17 10.96
CA THR A 190 -5.73 -1.06 9.79
C THR A 190 -6.10 -0.30 8.53
N ALA A 191 -5.54 -0.70 7.39
CA ALA A 191 -6.00 -0.28 6.07
C ALA A 191 -6.33 -1.51 5.20
N ILE A 192 -7.41 -1.42 4.44
CA ILE A 192 -7.82 -2.41 3.45
C ILE A 192 -7.85 -1.73 2.09
N TYR A 193 -7.25 -2.37 1.10
CA TYR A 193 -7.28 -1.92 -0.27
C TYR A 193 -7.80 -3.03 -1.19
N ASN A 194 -8.84 -2.72 -1.96
CA ASN A 194 -9.38 -3.63 -2.97
C ASN A 194 -8.94 -3.19 -4.37
N THR A 195 -8.28 -4.10 -5.09
CA THR A 195 -7.73 -3.86 -6.43
C THR A 195 -8.67 -4.25 -7.56
N ASN A 196 -9.68 -5.06 -7.29
CA ASN A 196 -10.58 -5.63 -8.31
C ASN A 196 -11.79 -4.74 -8.62
N GLU A 197 -12.12 -3.80 -7.75
CA GLU A 197 -13.19 -2.84 -7.93
C GLU A 197 -12.63 -1.48 -8.38
N THR A 198 -13.48 -0.48 -8.52
CA THR A 198 -13.11 0.89 -8.90
C THR A 198 -12.14 1.58 -7.91
N GLY A 199 -11.38 0.79 -7.20
CA GLY A 199 -10.32 1.15 -6.25
C GLY A 199 -10.86 1.88 -5.03
N TYR A 200 -10.92 1.21 -3.90
CA TYR A 200 -11.16 1.89 -2.63
C TYR A 200 -10.06 1.61 -1.62
N ILE A 201 -9.83 2.57 -0.74
CA ILE A 201 -9.04 2.40 0.48
C ILE A 201 -9.98 2.58 1.66
N GLU A 202 -9.95 1.67 2.62
CA GLU A 202 -10.56 1.82 3.93
C GLU A 202 -9.48 1.97 4.98
N LEU A 203 -9.59 3.01 5.82
CA LEU A 203 -8.85 3.14 7.07
C LEU A 203 -9.81 2.80 8.20
N ILE A 204 -9.41 1.94 9.11
CA ILE A 204 -10.23 1.38 10.18
C ILE A 204 -9.51 1.52 11.50
N GLY A 205 -10.23 1.93 12.54
CA GLY A 205 -9.71 2.19 13.88
C GLY A 205 -8.91 3.49 13.93
N ASN A 206 -9.36 4.45 14.73
CA ASN A 206 -8.73 5.78 14.85
C ASN A 206 -8.40 6.41 13.49
N ALA A 207 -9.30 6.22 12.53
CA ALA A 207 -9.06 6.58 11.15
C ALA A 207 -9.04 8.11 10.97
N MET A 208 -8.00 8.61 10.30
CA MET A 208 -7.86 10.02 9.96
C MET A 208 -7.34 10.14 8.53
N ALA A 209 -7.89 11.09 7.79
CA ALA A 209 -7.38 11.51 6.48
C ALA A 209 -7.29 13.04 6.43
N VAL A 210 -6.20 13.54 5.88
CA VAL A 210 -5.99 14.97 5.64
C VAL A 210 -5.72 15.17 4.16
N GLN A 211 -6.49 16.05 3.53
CA GLN A 211 -6.32 16.41 2.12
C GLN A 211 -6.50 17.91 1.94
N ASP A 212 -5.52 18.58 1.32
CA ASP A 212 -5.52 20.04 1.12
C ASP A 212 -5.83 20.84 2.39
N GLY A 213 -5.34 20.36 3.55
CA GLY A 213 -5.59 20.96 4.88
C GLY A 213 -6.89 20.52 5.55
N ASN A 214 -7.85 20.00 4.80
CA ASN A 214 -9.10 19.49 5.37
C ASN A 214 -8.86 18.14 6.04
N THR A 215 -9.40 17.97 7.25
CA THR A 215 -9.23 16.75 8.04
C THR A 215 -10.56 16.05 8.22
N VAL A 216 -10.59 14.73 8.00
CA VAL A 216 -11.73 13.86 8.31
C VAL A 216 -11.25 12.79 9.27
N THR A 217 -11.97 12.60 10.36
CA THR A 217 -11.72 11.51 11.32
C THR A 217 -12.99 10.68 11.52
N GLY A 218 -12.81 9.42 11.94
CA GLY A 218 -13.91 8.51 12.24
C GLY A 218 -13.38 7.15 12.67
N ASP A 219 -14.28 6.23 13.04
CA ASP A 219 -13.90 4.85 13.32
C ASP A 219 -13.53 4.11 12.04
N LYS A 220 -14.14 4.52 10.92
CA LYS A 220 -13.88 3.98 9.58
C LYS A 220 -13.99 5.08 8.52
N LEU A 221 -12.99 5.15 7.65
CA LEU A 221 -12.98 6.03 6.49
C LEU A 221 -12.82 5.20 5.23
N ARG A 222 -13.76 5.29 4.30
CA ARG A 222 -13.65 4.70 2.96
C ARG A 222 -13.48 5.80 1.92
N ILE A 223 -12.41 5.73 1.16
CA ILE A 223 -12.12 6.63 0.04
C ILE A 223 -12.31 5.83 -1.25
N THR A 224 -13.30 6.20 -2.05
CA THR A 224 -13.67 5.56 -3.33
C THR A 224 -13.31 6.45 -4.51
N ASN A 225 -13.33 5.87 -5.72
CA ASN A 225 -13.02 6.57 -6.98
C ASN A 225 -11.66 7.26 -6.93
N VAL A 226 -10.75 6.58 -6.32
CA VAL A 226 -9.36 7.00 -6.24
C VAL A 226 -8.81 7.25 -7.66
N SER A 227 -9.53 6.83 -8.75
CA SER A 227 -9.20 6.93 -10.20
C SER A 227 -9.55 8.23 -10.87
N ASN A 228 -10.48 8.99 -10.36
CA ASN A 228 -10.93 10.22 -10.98
C ASN A 228 -10.74 11.40 -10.01
N ASN A 229 -10.66 12.61 -10.50
CA ASN A 229 -10.59 13.82 -9.67
C ASN A 229 -11.80 14.00 -8.71
N ASN A 230 -12.77 13.11 -8.75
CA ASN A 230 -13.98 13.08 -7.92
C ASN A 230 -13.91 11.96 -6.87
N SER A 231 -12.83 11.86 -6.10
CA SER A 231 -12.78 10.95 -4.96
C SER A 231 -13.88 11.30 -3.94
N LYS A 232 -14.63 10.28 -3.52
CA LYS A 232 -15.63 10.41 -2.46
C LYS A 232 -15.09 9.77 -1.20
N SER A 233 -15.18 10.47 -0.07
CA SER A 233 -14.92 9.91 1.24
C SER A 233 -16.23 9.64 1.96
N HIS A 234 -16.32 8.48 2.58
CA HIS A 234 -17.40 8.09 3.47
C HIS A 234 -16.82 7.78 4.83
N ALA A 235 -17.29 8.48 5.86
CA ALA A 235 -16.84 8.30 7.23
C ALA A 235 -17.95 7.70 8.07
N GLN A 236 -17.62 6.82 9.00
CA GLN A 236 -18.55 6.18 9.93
C GLN A 236 -17.96 6.14 11.35
N GLY A 237 -18.83 6.29 12.36
CA GLY A 237 -18.50 6.25 13.78
C GLY A 237 -17.64 7.41 14.24
N ASN A 238 -18.09 8.16 15.22
CA ASN A 238 -17.38 9.29 15.83
C ASN A 238 -16.80 10.30 14.81
N VAL A 239 -17.59 10.61 13.78
CA VAL A 239 -17.13 11.39 12.63
C VAL A 239 -16.93 12.85 12.99
N ARG A 240 -15.77 13.39 12.65
CA ARG A 240 -15.47 14.82 12.71
C ARG A 240 -14.82 15.26 11.40
N ILE A 241 -15.27 16.41 10.88
CA ILE A 241 -14.66 17.06 9.71
C ILE A 241 -14.20 18.45 10.13
N VAL A 242 -12.97 18.80 9.77
CA VAL A 242 -12.42 20.14 9.96
C VAL A 242 -12.03 20.67 8.59
N PHE A 243 -12.58 21.80 8.21
CA PHE A 243 -12.25 22.50 6.97
C PHE A 243 -11.29 23.65 7.28
N VAL A 244 -10.28 23.80 6.44
CA VAL A 244 -9.43 25.00 6.42
C VAL A 244 -9.95 25.88 5.30
N PRO A 245 -10.48 27.07 5.61
CA PRO A 245 -10.89 28.02 4.60
C PRO A 245 -9.69 28.35 3.70
N LYS A 246 -9.88 28.28 2.38
CA LYS A 246 -8.90 28.84 1.45
C LYS A 246 -9.01 30.36 1.55
N GLU A 247 -7.89 31.05 1.72
CA GLU A 247 -7.80 32.51 1.60
C GLU A 247 -7.91 32.88 0.09
N ASP A 248 -9.05 32.64 -0.51
CA ASP A 248 -9.38 33.25 -1.78
C ASP A 248 -10.09 34.56 -1.45
N ASN A 249 -9.52 35.70 -1.87
CA ASN A 249 -10.09 37.05 -1.80
C ASN A 249 -11.33 37.20 -2.71
N GLU A 250 -12.06 36.15 -2.98
CA GLU A 250 -13.36 36.24 -3.62
C GLU A 250 -14.44 36.23 -2.54
N GLU A 251 -15.21 37.32 -2.46
CA GLU A 251 -16.47 37.34 -1.72
C GLU A 251 -17.26 36.08 -2.06
N ILE A 252 -17.35 35.14 -1.09
CA ILE A 252 -18.17 33.94 -1.26
C ILE A 252 -19.61 34.41 -1.22
N ASN A 253 -20.13 34.78 -2.36
CA ASN A 253 -21.55 34.97 -2.57
C ASN A 253 -22.25 33.62 -2.46
N ASN A 254 -22.40 33.09 -1.25
CA ASN A 254 -23.09 31.82 -1.01
C ASN A 254 -24.59 32.13 -0.88
N PRO A 255 -25.40 31.78 -1.87
CA PRO A 255 -26.84 32.08 -1.85
C PRO A 255 -27.58 31.42 -0.68
N ALA A 256 -26.95 30.46 0.03
CA ALA A 256 -27.55 29.84 1.21
C ALA A 256 -27.53 30.72 2.45
N PHE A 257 -26.72 31.80 2.48
CA PHE A 257 -26.60 32.68 3.64
C PHE A 257 -27.22 34.07 3.42
N GLY A 258 -27.84 34.34 2.28
CA GLY A 258 -28.43 35.62 1.95
C GLY A 258 -27.42 36.77 1.75
N GLU A 259 -27.82 37.81 1.08
CA GLU A 259 -27.00 39.00 0.84
C GLU A 259 -26.60 39.66 2.19
N GLY A 260 -25.32 39.63 2.53
CA GLY A 260 -24.77 40.32 3.70
C GLY A 260 -23.96 39.50 4.69
N ALA A 261 -23.74 38.19 4.47
CA ALA A 261 -22.85 37.39 5.33
C ALA A 261 -21.44 37.32 4.74
N VAL A 262 -20.46 37.87 5.43
CA VAL A 262 -19.04 37.80 5.09
C VAL A 262 -18.36 36.88 6.08
N LEU A 263 -17.72 35.77 5.59
CA LEU A 263 -16.89 34.92 6.42
C LEU A 263 -15.51 35.56 6.60
N MET A 264 -15.16 35.91 7.82
CA MET A 264 -13.83 36.40 8.17
C MET A 264 -12.87 35.25 8.35
N ALA A 265 -11.58 35.45 8.02
CA ALA A 265 -10.50 34.47 8.11
C ALA A 265 -10.30 33.85 9.51
N ASN A 266 -10.89 34.43 10.55
CA ASN A 266 -10.84 33.92 11.92
C ASN A 266 -12.09 33.11 12.33
N GLY A 267 -12.96 32.75 11.40
CA GLY A 267 -14.20 32.00 11.68
C GLY A 267 -15.30 32.78 12.38
N GLN A 268 -15.20 34.13 12.46
CA GLN A 268 -16.27 34.97 12.98
C GLN A 268 -17.16 35.46 11.84
N THR A 269 -18.45 35.27 11.97
CA THR A 269 -19.47 35.83 11.07
C THR A 269 -19.93 37.17 11.57
N ASN A 270 -19.75 38.23 10.78
CA ASN A 270 -20.37 39.54 11.08
C ASN A 270 -21.77 39.57 10.45
N PHE A 271 -22.79 39.48 11.26
CA PHE A 271 -24.17 39.66 10.83
C PHE A 271 -24.52 41.13 10.83
N ASN A 272 -25.03 41.66 9.72
CA ASN A 272 -25.62 42.98 9.68
C ASN A 272 -26.95 42.93 10.45
N PRO A 273 -27.10 43.66 11.58
CA PRO A 273 -28.29 43.58 12.43
C PRO A 273 -29.59 44.11 11.79
N GLY A 274 -29.53 44.59 10.55
CA GLY A 274 -30.71 45.04 9.81
C GLY A 274 -31.47 43.98 9.00
N LEU A 275 -30.94 42.75 8.88
CA LEU A 275 -31.54 41.68 8.07
C LEU A 275 -31.78 40.40 8.87
N ASN A 276 -32.56 40.52 9.91
CA ASN A 276 -32.86 39.47 10.87
C ASN A 276 -33.95 38.50 10.38
N MET A 277 -33.73 37.70 9.33
CA MET A 277 -34.66 36.64 9.00
C MET A 277 -34.28 35.28 9.62
N MET A 278 -33.03 35.01 9.91
CA MET A 278 -32.65 33.70 10.47
C MET A 278 -32.91 33.59 11.97
N ASP A 279 -32.80 34.65 12.75
CA ASP A 279 -33.11 34.61 14.19
C ASP A 279 -34.61 34.44 14.48
N ARG A 280 -35.48 34.82 13.54
CA ARG A 280 -36.92 34.62 13.69
C ARG A 280 -37.36 33.20 13.35
N VAL A 281 -36.72 32.51 12.43
CA VAL A 281 -37.07 31.13 12.06
C VAL A 281 -36.60 30.16 13.12
N ARG A 282 -35.44 30.36 13.74
CA ARG A 282 -34.94 29.49 14.82
C ARG A 282 -35.73 29.57 16.12
N ALA A 283 -36.27 30.75 16.46
CA ALA A 283 -37.02 30.93 17.70
C ALA A 283 -38.45 30.38 17.62
N THR A 284 -39.03 30.27 16.42
CA THR A 284 -40.40 29.80 16.24
C THR A 284 -40.54 28.32 15.99
N ASP A 285 -39.54 27.66 15.42
CA ASP A 285 -39.63 26.21 15.09
C ASP A 285 -39.29 25.29 16.28
N PHE A 286 -38.48 25.75 17.23
CA PHE A 286 -38.16 24.94 18.42
C PHE A 286 -39.25 24.97 19.49
N ASP A 287 -40.09 26.03 19.53
CA ASP A 287 -41.12 26.16 20.56
C ASP A 287 -42.43 25.43 20.20
N THR A 288 -42.58 24.93 18.97
CA THR A 288 -43.76 24.23 18.51
C THR A 288 -43.69 22.69 18.61
N GLU A 289 -42.53 22.10 18.74
CA GLU A 289 -42.38 20.66 18.88
C GLU A 289 -42.38 20.17 20.34
N GLU A 290 -41.97 20.98 21.32
CA GLU A 290 -42.03 20.63 22.75
C GLU A 290 -43.43 20.66 23.36
N ARG A 291 -44.44 21.19 22.65
CA ARG A 291 -45.83 21.24 23.15
C ARG A 291 -46.75 20.16 22.60
N LYS A 292 -46.22 19.16 21.89
CA LYS A 292 -47.01 18.03 21.33
C LYS A 292 -46.51 16.64 21.73
N ALA A 293 -45.75 16.56 22.83
CA ALA A 293 -45.44 15.27 23.46
C ALA A 293 -46.13 15.13 24.83
#